data_517c5279e89f4ae8103073e92cf39d07
#
_entry.id   517c5279e89f4ae8103073e92cf39d07
#
_cell.length_a   1.000
_cell.length_b   1.000
_cell.length_c   1.000
_cell.angle_alpha   90.00
_cell.angle_beta   90.00
_cell.angle_gamma   90.00
#
_symmetry.space_group_name_H-M   'P 1'
#
loop_
_entity.id
_entity.type
_entity.pdbx_description
1 polymer ?
#
loop_
_entity_poly.entity_id
_entity_poly.type
_entity_poly.pdbx_seq_one_letter_code
_entity_poly.pdbx_strand_id
1 'polypeptide(L)'
;MAADAWEIVPATPGDAGELFTLQRACWVQEALANDDLAHIPALHESIEDVRAWLTEWSTWVVRSAGRLVGAVRGRLEGEAWDIGRIMVAPDLQGRGLGRALLAHIEAVADPAATSYVLFTGARSSENIRMYKRAGYRVRTDLEAPPLAVILTKQV
;
A
#
# COMPACT_ATOMS: atom_id res chain seq x y z
N MET A 1 -9.45 24.50 7.66
CA MET A 1 -10.26 23.31 7.30
C MET A 1 -9.75 22.13 8.10
N ALA A 2 -10.62 21.42 8.77
CA ALA A 2 -10.26 20.16 9.40
C ALA A 2 -9.78 19.20 8.31
N ALA A 3 -8.65 18.51 8.55
CA ALA A 3 -8.27 17.39 7.71
C ALA A 3 -9.44 16.39 7.69
N ASP A 4 -9.74 15.85 6.50
CA ASP A 4 -10.76 14.81 6.39
C ASP A 4 -10.41 13.68 7.35
N ALA A 5 -11.31 13.43 8.30
CA ALA A 5 -11.12 12.31 9.23
C ALA A 5 -11.50 11.02 8.48
N TRP A 6 -10.50 10.21 8.14
CA TRP A 6 -10.69 8.94 7.45
C TRP A 6 -11.02 7.84 8.45
N GLU A 7 -12.12 7.15 8.24
CA GLU A 7 -12.44 5.94 8.98
C GLU A 7 -11.81 4.74 8.28
N ILE A 8 -10.80 4.14 8.93
CA ILE A 8 -10.07 2.98 8.39
C ILE A 8 -10.58 1.73 9.11
N VAL A 9 -11.17 0.82 8.37
CA VAL A 9 -11.80 -0.39 8.92
C VAL A 9 -11.24 -1.65 8.27
N PRO A 10 -11.31 -2.82 8.94
CA PRO A 10 -10.89 -4.08 8.34
C PRO A 10 -11.67 -4.37 7.05
N ALA A 11 -10.97 -4.85 6.04
CA ALA A 11 -11.60 -5.34 4.81
C ALA A 11 -12.38 -6.62 5.08
N THR A 12 -13.41 -6.83 4.29
CA THR A 12 -14.21 -8.07 4.29
C THR A 12 -14.08 -8.77 2.93
N PRO A 13 -14.42 -10.06 2.83
CA PRO A 13 -14.42 -10.75 1.54
C PRO A 13 -15.31 -10.06 0.47
N GLY A 14 -16.37 -9.37 0.91
CA GLY A 14 -17.24 -8.60 0.02
C GLY A 14 -16.57 -7.39 -0.62
N ASP A 15 -15.43 -6.93 -0.13
CA ASP A 15 -14.68 -5.81 -0.69
C ASP A 15 -13.80 -6.20 -1.88
N ALA A 16 -13.68 -7.48 -2.21
CA ALA A 16 -12.74 -7.97 -3.22
C ALA A 16 -12.93 -7.32 -4.60
N GLY A 17 -14.16 -7.16 -5.05
CA GLY A 17 -14.45 -6.54 -6.35
C GLY A 17 -14.01 -5.08 -6.43
N GLU A 18 -14.33 -4.30 -5.41
CA GLU A 18 -13.91 -2.89 -5.35
C GLU A 18 -12.40 -2.75 -5.16
N LEU A 19 -11.78 -3.61 -4.36
CA LEU A 19 -10.31 -3.66 -4.22
C LEU A 19 -9.63 -3.96 -5.54
N PHE A 20 -10.16 -4.91 -6.30
CA PHE A 20 -9.66 -5.24 -7.63
C PHE A 20 -9.69 -4.03 -8.57
N THR A 21 -10.79 -3.29 -8.57
CA THR A 21 -10.95 -2.09 -9.40
C THR A 21 -10.02 -0.96 -8.94
N LEU A 22 -9.95 -0.70 -7.64
CA LEU A 22 -9.06 0.32 -7.08
C LEU A 22 -7.60 0.00 -7.40
N GLN A 23 -7.20 -1.25 -7.25
CA GLN A 23 -5.84 -1.71 -7.56
C GLN A 23 -5.47 -1.43 -9.01
N ARG A 24 -6.34 -1.73 -9.96
CA ARG A 24 -6.10 -1.44 -11.37
C ARG A 24 -5.91 0.05 -11.61
N ALA A 25 -6.77 0.89 -11.04
CA ALA A 25 -6.65 2.34 -11.20
C ALA A 25 -5.34 2.89 -10.63
N CYS A 26 -4.96 2.46 -9.41
CA CYS A 26 -3.75 2.94 -8.76
C CYS A 26 -2.48 2.51 -9.49
N TRP A 27 -2.39 1.25 -9.90
CA TRP A 27 -1.16 0.74 -10.52
C TRP A 27 -1.01 1.13 -11.98
N VAL A 28 -2.05 1.56 -12.67
CA VAL A 28 -1.90 2.23 -13.96
C VAL A 28 -1.09 3.53 -13.81
N GLN A 29 -1.36 4.32 -12.77
CA GLN A 29 -0.55 5.52 -12.48
C GLN A 29 0.92 5.18 -12.20
N GLU A 30 1.18 4.14 -11.40
CA GLU A 30 2.53 3.68 -11.10
C GLU A 30 3.24 3.19 -12.36
N ALA A 31 2.55 2.46 -13.23
CA ALA A 31 3.08 2.00 -14.49
C ALA A 31 3.49 3.16 -15.41
N LEU A 32 2.66 4.18 -15.49
CA LEU A 32 2.97 5.39 -16.28
C LEU A 32 4.16 6.15 -15.71
N ALA A 33 4.23 6.29 -14.38
CA ALA A 33 5.33 6.99 -13.70
C ALA A 33 6.67 6.27 -13.86
N ASN A 34 6.67 4.94 -13.88
CA ASN A 34 7.86 4.10 -13.93
C ASN A 34 8.17 3.54 -15.32
N ASP A 35 7.36 3.87 -16.32
CA ASP A 35 7.44 3.32 -17.69
C ASP A 35 7.54 1.77 -17.68
N ASP A 36 6.67 1.15 -16.88
CA ASP A 36 6.71 -0.28 -16.63
C ASP A 36 5.30 -0.89 -16.52
N LEU A 37 4.85 -1.54 -17.58
CA LEU A 37 3.61 -2.31 -17.58
C LEU A 37 3.86 -3.81 -17.27
N ALA A 38 5.08 -4.28 -17.44
CA ALA A 38 5.38 -5.70 -17.40
C ALA A 38 5.66 -6.24 -15.99
N HIS A 39 6.28 -5.43 -15.12
CA HIS A 39 6.82 -5.90 -13.84
C HIS A 39 6.00 -5.49 -12.61
N ILE A 40 4.82 -4.91 -12.79
CA ILE A 40 3.94 -4.55 -11.69
C ILE A 40 2.91 -5.67 -11.46
N PRO A 41 3.11 -6.53 -10.44
CA PRO A 41 2.24 -7.70 -10.23
C PRO A 41 0.77 -7.33 -10.08
N ALA A 42 0.49 -6.20 -9.43
CA ALA A 42 -0.87 -5.73 -9.17
C ALA A 42 -1.70 -5.50 -10.44
N LEU A 43 -1.06 -5.19 -11.58
CA LEU A 43 -1.75 -5.02 -12.87
C LEU A 43 -2.16 -6.34 -13.50
N HIS A 44 -1.52 -7.43 -13.13
CA HIS A 44 -1.72 -8.75 -13.75
C HIS A 44 -2.51 -9.72 -12.86
N GLU A 45 -2.81 -9.34 -11.64
CA GLU A 45 -3.63 -10.16 -10.74
C GLU A 45 -5.07 -10.21 -11.21
N SER A 46 -5.67 -11.40 -11.04
CA SER A 46 -7.10 -11.62 -11.23
C SER A 46 -7.91 -11.27 -9.99
N ILE A 47 -9.24 -11.26 -10.10
CA ILE A 47 -10.11 -11.14 -8.93
C ILE A 47 -9.89 -12.28 -7.94
N GLU A 48 -9.56 -13.49 -8.43
CA GLU A 48 -9.29 -14.65 -7.58
C GLU A 48 -8.01 -14.46 -6.77
N ASP A 49 -6.99 -13.82 -7.36
CA ASP A 49 -5.76 -13.46 -6.64
C ASP A 49 -6.06 -12.47 -5.51
N VAL A 50 -6.92 -11.49 -5.75
CA VAL A 50 -7.34 -10.53 -4.73
C VAL A 50 -8.08 -11.24 -3.58
N ARG A 51 -8.99 -12.14 -3.90
CA ARG A 51 -9.69 -12.96 -2.90
C ARG A 51 -8.72 -13.79 -2.07
N ALA A 52 -7.71 -14.37 -2.71
CA ALA A 52 -6.70 -15.18 -2.03
C ALA A 52 -5.88 -14.33 -1.05
N TRP A 53 -5.31 -13.21 -1.50
CA TRP A 53 -4.49 -12.41 -0.59
C TRP A 53 -5.30 -11.71 0.51
N LEU A 54 -6.59 -11.49 0.35
CA LEU A 54 -7.46 -11.01 1.44
C LEU A 54 -7.50 -11.96 2.64
N THR A 55 -7.28 -13.26 2.41
CA THR A 55 -7.22 -14.24 3.51
C THR A 55 -5.84 -14.33 4.15
N GLU A 56 -4.79 -13.93 3.44
CA GLU A 56 -3.40 -14.07 3.88
C GLU A 56 -2.83 -12.80 4.51
N TRP A 57 -3.35 -11.64 4.12
CA TRP A 57 -2.89 -10.34 4.58
C TRP A 57 -3.93 -9.68 5.48
N SER A 58 -3.47 -8.97 6.50
CA SER A 58 -4.31 -8.04 7.25
C SER A 58 -4.58 -6.82 6.38
N THR A 59 -5.79 -6.68 5.88
CA THR A 59 -6.17 -5.64 4.93
C THR A 59 -7.17 -4.68 5.55
N TRP A 60 -6.96 -3.39 5.32
CA TRP A 60 -7.77 -2.29 5.84
C TRP A 60 -8.23 -1.42 4.69
N VAL A 61 -9.46 -0.92 4.77
CA VAL A 61 -10.08 -0.12 3.71
C VAL A 61 -10.69 1.16 4.25
N VAL A 62 -10.85 2.12 3.36
CA VAL A 62 -11.52 3.40 3.60
C VAL A 62 -12.61 3.59 2.57
N ARG A 63 -13.78 4.01 3.04
CA ARG A 63 -14.89 4.39 2.18
C ARG A 63 -15.21 5.88 2.33
N SER A 64 -15.60 6.49 1.22
CA SER A 64 -16.11 7.86 1.18
C SER A 64 -17.38 7.86 0.34
N ALA A 65 -18.48 8.31 0.94
CA ALA A 65 -19.81 8.29 0.31
C ALA A 65 -20.18 6.89 -0.26
N GLY A 66 -19.86 5.83 0.47
CA GLY A 66 -20.11 4.45 0.08
C GLY A 66 -19.12 3.84 -0.90
N ARG A 67 -18.21 4.61 -1.47
CA ARG A 67 -17.20 4.16 -2.43
C ARG A 67 -15.91 3.76 -1.72
N LEU A 68 -15.34 2.62 -2.03
CA LEU A 68 -14.04 2.20 -1.53
C LEU A 68 -12.95 3.04 -2.22
N VAL A 69 -12.28 3.88 -1.45
CA VAL A 69 -11.35 4.90 -1.97
C VAL A 69 -9.91 4.73 -1.51
N GLY A 70 -9.69 3.87 -0.55
CA GLY A 70 -8.34 3.62 -0.03
C GLY A 70 -8.22 2.23 0.55
N ALA A 71 -6.99 1.70 0.55
CA ALA A 71 -6.67 0.42 1.16
C ALA A 71 -5.18 0.32 1.49
N VAL A 72 -4.86 -0.56 2.43
CA VAL A 72 -3.50 -0.94 2.78
C VAL A 72 -3.52 -2.34 3.36
N ARG A 73 -2.46 -3.09 3.18
CA ARG A 73 -2.32 -4.41 3.78
C ARG A 73 -0.95 -4.58 4.44
N GLY A 74 -0.91 -5.46 5.45
CA GLY A 74 0.32 -5.81 6.14
C GLY A 74 0.34 -7.28 6.50
N ARG A 75 1.54 -7.84 6.60
CA ARG A 75 1.77 -9.23 6.96
C ARG A 75 3.11 -9.38 7.66
N LEU A 76 3.16 -10.22 8.70
CA LEU A 76 4.42 -10.56 9.34
C LEU A 76 5.19 -11.58 8.50
N GLU A 77 6.40 -11.22 8.10
CA GLU A 77 7.36 -12.10 7.42
C GLU A 77 8.64 -12.17 8.27
N GLY A 78 8.83 -13.28 8.98
CA GLY A 78 9.89 -13.35 9.98
C GLY A 78 9.66 -12.32 11.08
N GLU A 79 10.56 -11.37 11.23
CA GLU A 79 10.46 -10.25 12.18
C GLU A 79 10.09 -8.93 11.50
N ALA A 80 9.84 -8.95 10.19
CA ALA A 80 9.46 -7.75 9.43
C ALA A 80 7.96 -7.69 9.21
N TRP A 81 7.36 -6.53 9.46
CA TRP A 81 6.01 -6.22 9.04
C TRP A 81 6.05 -5.72 7.60
N ASP A 82 5.66 -6.60 6.69
CA ASP A 82 5.63 -6.30 5.26
C ASP A 82 4.37 -5.49 4.94
N ILE A 83 4.56 -4.25 4.52
CA ILE A 83 3.49 -3.33 4.17
C ILE A 83 3.36 -3.27 2.66
N GLY A 84 2.17 -3.53 2.16
CA GLY A 84 1.93 -3.54 0.73
C GLY A 84 0.63 -2.88 0.33
N ARG A 85 0.55 -2.60 -0.96
CA ARG A 85 -0.68 -2.14 -1.59
C ARG A 85 -1.34 -0.95 -0.89
N ILE A 86 -0.55 0.10 -0.56
CA ILE A 86 -1.14 1.38 -0.16
C ILE A 86 -1.78 1.99 -1.41
N MET A 87 -3.10 2.07 -1.39
CA MET A 87 -3.90 2.51 -2.53
C MET A 87 -4.78 3.69 -2.13
N VAL A 88 -4.75 4.73 -2.96
CA VAL A 88 -5.63 5.90 -2.83
C VAL A 88 -6.26 6.14 -4.19
N ALA A 89 -7.59 6.26 -4.23
CA ALA A 89 -8.30 6.54 -5.47
C ALA A 89 -7.68 7.77 -6.17
N PRO A 90 -7.39 7.69 -7.48
CA PRO A 90 -6.69 8.76 -8.18
C PRO A 90 -7.31 10.15 -8.03
N ASP A 91 -8.62 10.24 -7.93
CA ASP A 91 -9.33 11.50 -7.75
C ASP A 91 -9.27 12.07 -6.32
N LEU A 92 -8.75 11.30 -5.35
CA LEU A 92 -8.65 11.72 -3.95
C LEU A 92 -7.21 11.84 -3.45
N GLN A 93 -6.23 11.83 -4.34
CA GLN A 93 -4.82 12.01 -3.98
C GLN A 93 -4.55 13.45 -3.50
N GLY A 94 -3.49 13.60 -2.69
CA GLY A 94 -3.10 14.90 -2.15
C GLY A 94 -3.91 15.37 -0.95
N ARG A 95 -4.75 14.52 -0.35
CA ARG A 95 -5.56 14.84 0.84
C ARG A 95 -5.07 14.17 2.13
N GLY A 96 -3.90 13.53 2.10
CA GLY A 96 -3.32 12.89 3.27
C GLY A 96 -3.81 11.46 3.56
N LEU A 97 -4.63 10.87 2.70
CA LEU A 97 -5.14 9.50 2.91
C LEU A 97 -4.01 8.47 2.89
N GLY A 98 -3.04 8.58 1.99
CA GLY A 98 -1.89 7.67 1.95
C GLY A 98 -1.09 7.67 3.24
N ARG A 99 -0.85 8.84 3.83
CA ARG A 99 -0.20 8.98 5.14
C ARG A 99 -1.02 8.36 6.26
N ALA A 100 -2.32 8.57 6.25
CA ALA A 100 -3.22 8.00 7.25
C ALA A 100 -3.22 6.47 7.19
N LEU A 101 -3.24 5.89 5.99
CA LEU A 101 -3.15 4.45 5.77
C LEU A 101 -1.82 3.89 6.27
N LEU A 102 -0.71 4.56 5.97
CA LEU A 102 0.61 4.15 6.44
C LEU A 102 0.69 4.16 7.97
N ALA A 103 0.25 5.24 8.61
CA ALA A 103 0.24 5.34 10.06
C ALA A 103 -0.63 4.25 10.69
N HIS A 104 -1.78 3.96 10.08
CA HIS A 104 -2.69 2.93 10.57
C HIS A 104 -2.07 1.53 10.50
N ILE A 105 -1.47 1.17 9.35
CA ILE A 105 -0.90 -0.17 9.19
C ILE A 105 0.33 -0.39 10.08
N GLU A 106 1.07 0.66 10.40
CA GLU A 106 2.12 0.59 11.41
C GLU A 106 1.52 0.36 12.81
N ALA A 107 0.46 1.08 13.16
CA ALA A 107 -0.17 0.99 14.48
C ALA A 107 -0.79 -0.38 14.76
N VAL A 108 -1.28 -1.08 13.72
CA VAL A 108 -1.89 -2.41 13.84
C VAL A 108 -0.93 -3.55 13.52
N ALA A 109 0.36 -3.26 13.39
CA ALA A 109 1.37 -4.26 13.11
C ALA A 109 1.41 -5.35 14.19
N ASP A 110 1.79 -6.56 13.78
CA ASP A 110 2.01 -7.65 14.73
C ASP A 110 3.05 -7.24 15.78
N PRO A 111 2.79 -7.46 17.08
CA PRO A 111 3.73 -7.11 18.15
C PRO A 111 5.11 -7.76 18.03
N ALA A 112 5.24 -8.87 17.28
CA ALA A 112 6.52 -9.53 17.02
C ALA A 112 7.36 -8.80 15.98
N ALA A 113 6.81 -7.83 15.26
CA ALA A 113 7.55 -7.08 14.26
C ALA A 113 8.60 -6.16 14.90
N THR A 114 9.82 -6.23 14.39
CA THR A 114 10.93 -5.36 14.80
C THR A 114 11.24 -4.27 13.77
N SER A 115 10.73 -4.44 12.56
CA SER A 115 10.89 -3.47 11.47
C SER A 115 9.67 -3.44 10.57
N TYR A 116 9.48 -2.31 9.91
CA TYR A 116 8.54 -2.16 8.79
C TYR A 116 9.31 -2.19 7.48
N VAL A 117 8.79 -2.91 6.50
CA VAL A 117 9.40 -3.05 5.17
C VAL A 117 8.34 -2.77 4.11
N LEU A 118 8.70 -2.00 3.11
CA LEU A 118 7.87 -1.78 1.93
C LEU A 118 8.75 -1.56 0.70
N PHE A 119 8.17 -1.69 -0.47
CA PHE A 119 8.83 -1.29 -1.70
C PHE A 119 7.91 -0.40 -2.55
N THR A 120 8.51 0.42 -3.39
CA THR A 120 7.82 1.28 -4.34
C THR A 120 8.65 1.42 -5.61
N GLY A 121 8.03 1.90 -6.69
CA GLY A 121 8.74 2.14 -7.93
C GLY A 121 9.89 3.12 -7.75
N ALA A 122 11.03 2.83 -8.38
CA ALA A 122 12.23 3.67 -8.28
C ALA A 122 12.01 5.10 -8.80
N ARG A 123 11.03 5.30 -9.67
CA ARG A 123 10.64 6.61 -10.21
C ARG A 123 9.42 7.24 -9.52
N SER A 124 8.86 6.56 -8.53
CA SER A 124 7.73 7.07 -7.74
C SER A 124 8.23 8.07 -6.70
N SER A 125 8.74 9.21 -7.13
CA SER A 125 9.46 10.18 -6.29
C SER A 125 8.59 10.76 -5.18
N GLU A 126 7.30 10.95 -5.41
CA GLU A 126 6.36 11.43 -4.38
C GLU A 126 6.14 10.40 -3.29
N ASN A 127 6.00 9.12 -3.66
CA ASN A 127 5.88 8.02 -2.71
C ASN A 127 7.15 7.89 -1.87
N ILE A 128 8.31 7.88 -2.51
CA ILE A 128 9.60 7.79 -1.81
C ILE A 128 9.75 8.95 -0.81
N ARG A 129 9.35 10.16 -1.20
CA ARG A 129 9.39 11.34 -0.35
C ARG A 129 8.47 11.20 0.86
N MET A 130 7.26 10.70 0.64
CA MET A 130 6.29 10.42 1.72
C MET A 130 6.85 9.42 2.72
N TYR A 131 7.42 8.31 2.24
CA TYR A 131 8.01 7.29 3.12
C TYR A 131 9.21 7.82 3.90
N LYS A 132 10.10 8.57 3.25
CA LYS A 132 11.23 9.19 3.94
C LYS A 132 10.78 10.15 5.05
N ARG A 133 9.74 10.94 4.81
CA ARG A 133 9.16 11.82 5.84
C ARG A 133 8.55 11.03 7.01
N ALA A 134 8.09 9.83 6.77
CA ALA A 134 7.57 8.92 7.79
C ALA A 134 8.66 8.16 8.54
N GLY A 135 9.93 8.38 8.21
CA GLY A 135 11.09 7.78 8.89
C GLY A 135 11.69 6.58 8.19
N TYR A 136 11.25 6.25 6.99
CA TYR A 136 11.81 5.15 6.19
C TYR A 136 13.12 5.56 5.53
N ARG A 137 13.98 4.58 5.33
CA ARG A 137 15.25 4.73 4.61
C ARG A 137 15.32 3.76 3.45
N VAL A 138 15.82 4.24 2.31
CA VAL A 138 16.09 3.38 1.16
C VAL A 138 17.23 2.41 1.50
N ARG A 139 17.01 1.13 1.20
CA ARG A 139 17.98 0.07 1.42
C ARG A 139 18.56 -0.39 0.10
N THR A 140 19.84 -0.17 -0.06
CA THR A 140 20.60 -0.60 -1.25
C THR A 140 21.29 -1.95 -1.06
N ASP A 141 21.31 -2.46 0.16
CA ASP A 141 21.88 -3.74 0.57
C ASP A 141 20.90 -4.91 0.48
N LEU A 142 19.62 -4.63 0.15
CA LEU A 142 18.59 -5.64 -0.02
C LEU A 142 18.23 -5.75 -1.50
N GLU A 143 17.92 -6.98 -1.92
CA GLU A 143 17.48 -7.23 -3.29
C GLU A 143 16.06 -6.71 -3.50
N ALA A 144 15.90 -5.69 -4.35
CA ALA A 144 14.61 -5.12 -4.67
C ALA A 144 14.01 -5.79 -5.92
N PRO A 145 12.66 -5.79 -6.05
CA PRO A 145 12.03 -6.16 -7.31
C PRO A 145 12.52 -5.29 -8.48
N PRO A 146 12.39 -5.75 -9.73
CA PRO A 146 12.78 -4.94 -10.88
C PRO A 146 12.14 -3.55 -10.86
N LEU A 147 12.92 -2.51 -11.15
CA LEU A 147 12.49 -1.12 -11.21
C LEU A 147 11.88 -0.56 -9.92
N ALA A 148 12.19 -1.18 -8.78
CA ALA A 148 11.70 -0.77 -7.47
C ALA A 148 12.86 -0.50 -6.50
N VAL A 149 12.52 0.16 -5.40
CA VAL A 149 13.40 0.35 -4.23
C VAL A 149 12.72 -0.18 -2.99
N ILE A 150 13.51 -0.74 -2.07
CA ILE A 150 13.05 -1.19 -0.75
C ILE A 150 13.34 -0.08 0.26
N LEU A 151 12.37 0.17 1.12
CA LEU A 151 12.53 1.09 2.25
C LEU A 151 12.20 0.37 3.55
N THR A 152 12.93 0.69 4.60
CA THR A 152 12.72 0.09 5.93
C THR A 152 12.71 1.15 7.02
N LYS A 153 12.04 0.82 8.13
CA LYS A 153 11.97 1.63 9.32
C LYS A 153 11.96 0.70 10.53
N GLN A 154 12.70 1.02 11.56
CA GLN A 154 12.66 0.27 12.82
C GLN A 154 11.38 0.59 13.59
N VAL A 155 10.81 -0.41 14.26
CA VAL A 155 9.67 -0.24 15.17
C VAL A 155 10.08 0.57 16.39
#